data_b69310ea597a25fcaa3e4c312def1633
#
_entry.id   b69310ea597a25fcaa3e4c312def1633
#
_cell.length_a   1.000
_cell.length_b   1.000
_cell.length_c   1.000
_cell.angle_alpha   90.00
_cell.angle_beta   90.00
_cell.angle_gamma   90.00
#
_symmetry.space_group_name_H-M   'P 1'
#
loop_
_entity.id
_entity.type
_entity.pdbx_description
1 polymer ?
#
loop_
_entity_poly.entity_id
_entity_poly.type
_entity_poly.pdbx_seq_one_letter_code
_entity_poly.pdbx_strand_id
1 'polypeptide(L)'
;MSGQGTPATALLRRQKVTHRIHEYPHDPRSGSYGTEAAAALGIDPAHCFKTLVAEVDGALVTAVVPVTGALDLKALAGAVGGKRAAMAEPTSAERTTGYVRGGISPLGQRKRLPTVVDASAVALPTIYVSAGRRGLEVELAPADLVRLTDAVVAAIAG
;
A
#
# COMPACT_ATOMS: atom_id res chain seq x y z
N MET A 1 7.94 -24.71 0.02
CA MET A 1 6.92 -23.74 0.42
C MET A 1 7.01 -22.47 -0.40
N SER A 2 5.90 -22.04 -0.89
CA SER A 2 5.86 -20.80 -1.65
C SER A 2 6.11 -19.59 -0.74
N GLY A 3 6.99 -18.68 -1.16
CA GLY A 3 7.19 -17.40 -0.49
C GLY A 3 6.02 -16.42 -0.65
N GLN A 4 4.88 -16.88 -1.17
CA GLN A 4 3.69 -16.06 -1.43
C GLN A 4 2.74 -16.00 -0.24
N GLY A 5 2.95 -16.81 0.79
CA GLY A 5 2.10 -16.80 1.97
C GLY A 5 2.39 -15.62 2.87
N THR A 6 1.46 -14.66 2.95
CA THR A 6 1.52 -13.48 3.81
C THR A 6 0.16 -13.22 4.42
N PRO A 7 0.06 -12.35 5.44
CA PRO A 7 -1.28 -11.94 5.93
C PRO A 7 -2.15 -11.34 4.83
N ALA A 8 -1.55 -10.58 3.90
CA ALA A 8 -2.29 -9.99 2.78
C ALA A 8 -2.87 -11.05 1.85
N THR A 9 -2.06 -12.02 1.42
CA THR A 9 -2.53 -13.07 0.52
C THR A 9 -3.53 -14.00 1.20
N ALA A 10 -3.36 -14.25 2.50
CA ALA A 10 -4.31 -15.03 3.29
C ALA A 10 -5.68 -14.34 3.36
N LEU A 11 -5.68 -13.02 3.56
CA LEU A 11 -6.91 -12.23 3.57
C LEU A 11 -7.65 -12.34 2.24
N LEU A 12 -6.93 -12.17 1.12
CA LEU A 12 -7.52 -12.23 -0.21
C LEU A 12 -8.16 -13.59 -0.49
N ARG A 13 -7.48 -14.67 -0.10
CA ARG A 13 -8.03 -16.03 -0.27
C ARG A 13 -9.24 -16.26 0.62
N ARG A 14 -9.17 -15.83 1.89
CA ARG A 14 -10.27 -16.00 2.84
C ARG A 14 -11.52 -15.24 2.39
N GLN A 15 -11.33 -14.04 1.83
CA GLN A 15 -12.44 -13.21 1.35
C GLN A 15 -12.84 -13.53 -0.09
N LYS A 16 -12.18 -14.49 -0.73
CA LYS A 16 -12.46 -14.93 -2.10
C LYS A 16 -12.43 -13.78 -3.11
N VAL A 17 -11.43 -12.91 -2.97
CA VAL A 17 -11.22 -11.76 -3.84
C VAL A 17 -10.41 -12.18 -5.06
N THR A 18 -10.87 -11.79 -6.25
CA THR A 18 -10.12 -12.02 -7.49
C THR A 18 -8.84 -11.20 -7.45
N HIS A 19 -7.71 -11.87 -7.62
CA HIS A 19 -6.40 -11.22 -7.58
C HIS A 19 -5.36 -12.08 -8.29
N ARG A 20 -4.22 -11.46 -8.61
CA ARG A 20 -3.05 -12.16 -9.16
C ARG A 20 -1.84 -11.80 -8.32
N ILE A 21 -1.02 -12.82 -8.01
CA ILE A 21 0.23 -12.63 -7.28
C ILE A 21 1.36 -12.57 -8.29
N HIS A 22 2.25 -11.58 -8.14
CA HIS A 22 3.42 -11.38 -8.99
C HIS A 22 4.67 -11.38 -8.13
N GLU A 23 5.63 -12.24 -8.47
CA GLU A 23 6.92 -12.27 -7.81
C GLU A 23 7.99 -11.66 -8.70
N TYR A 24 8.96 -11.00 -8.08
CA TYR A 24 10.14 -10.51 -8.78
C TYR A 24 11.34 -10.59 -7.83
N PRO A 25 12.58 -10.77 -8.37
CA PRO A 25 13.76 -10.80 -7.51
C PRO A 25 14.03 -9.38 -6.98
N HIS A 26 13.98 -9.24 -5.66
CA HIS A 26 14.29 -7.97 -5.00
C HIS A 26 15.79 -7.75 -4.99
N ASP A 27 16.25 -6.58 -5.47
CA ASP A 27 17.64 -6.16 -5.40
C ASP A 27 17.82 -5.33 -4.12
N PRO A 28 18.60 -5.83 -3.13
CA PRO A 28 18.81 -5.09 -1.88
C PRO A 28 19.47 -3.72 -2.07
N ARG A 29 20.07 -3.49 -3.26
CA ARG A 29 20.70 -2.20 -3.57
C ARG A 29 19.72 -1.18 -4.12
N SER A 30 18.48 -1.62 -4.42
CA SER A 30 17.47 -0.69 -4.95
C SER A 30 17.08 0.32 -3.88
N GLY A 31 17.11 1.59 -4.24
CA GLY A 31 16.69 2.68 -3.36
C GLY A 31 15.20 2.96 -3.39
N SER A 32 14.46 2.35 -4.30
CA SER A 32 13.03 2.59 -4.46
C SER A 32 12.31 1.28 -4.68
N TYR A 33 11.58 0.83 -3.68
CA TYR A 33 10.86 -0.44 -3.73
C TYR A 33 9.72 -0.44 -4.74
N GLY A 34 8.99 0.68 -4.86
CA GLY A 34 7.84 0.77 -5.75
C GLY A 34 8.23 0.79 -7.21
N THR A 35 9.24 1.60 -7.58
CA THR A 35 9.72 1.67 -8.96
C THR A 35 10.46 0.39 -9.36
N GLU A 36 11.10 -0.27 -8.40
CA GLU A 36 11.71 -1.58 -8.64
C GLU A 36 10.68 -2.60 -9.09
N ALA A 37 9.53 -2.67 -8.40
CA ALA A 37 8.46 -3.60 -8.74
C ALA A 37 7.94 -3.34 -10.16
N ALA A 38 7.67 -2.08 -10.49
CA ALA A 38 7.16 -1.71 -11.80
C ALA A 38 8.13 -2.11 -12.91
N ALA A 39 9.42 -1.82 -12.74
CA ALA A 39 10.45 -2.15 -13.72
C ALA A 39 10.63 -3.67 -13.86
N ALA A 40 10.67 -4.39 -12.74
CA ALA A 40 10.89 -5.83 -12.73
C ALA A 40 9.72 -6.59 -13.38
N LEU A 41 8.50 -6.12 -13.19
CA LEU A 41 7.30 -6.77 -13.72
C LEU A 41 6.90 -6.24 -15.11
N GLY A 42 7.58 -5.20 -15.60
CA GLY A 42 7.29 -4.62 -16.92
C GLY A 42 5.92 -3.94 -16.99
N ILE A 43 5.48 -3.35 -15.89
CA ILE A 43 4.18 -2.69 -15.81
C ILE A 43 4.33 -1.18 -15.70
N ASP A 44 3.28 -0.46 -16.09
CA ASP A 44 3.25 1.00 -16.01
C ASP A 44 3.36 1.44 -14.53
N PRO A 45 4.37 2.26 -14.17
CA PRO A 45 4.50 2.73 -12.79
C PRO A 45 3.26 3.46 -12.26
N ALA A 46 2.47 4.08 -13.14
CA ALA A 46 1.23 4.75 -12.73
C ALA A 46 0.19 3.78 -12.18
N HIS A 47 0.32 2.48 -12.45
CA HIS A 47 -0.57 1.44 -11.95
C HIS A 47 -0.05 0.79 -10.66
N CYS A 48 1.18 1.14 -10.25
CA CYS A 48 1.79 0.62 -9.03
C CYS A 48 1.62 1.62 -7.90
N PHE A 49 1.18 1.14 -6.75
CA PHE A 49 0.92 1.98 -5.59
C PHE A 49 1.80 1.52 -4.43
N LYS A 50 2.35 2.49 -3.72
CA LYS A 50 3.12 2.25 -2.51
C LYS A 50 2.26 2.50 -1.29
N THR A 51 2.53 1.75 -0.23
CA THR A 51 1.80 1.85 1.04
C THR A 51 2.71 2.53 2.05
N LEU A 52 2.26 3.66 2.54
CA LEU A 52 2.98 4.47 3.51
C LEU A 52 2.19 4.56 4.80
N VAL A 53 2.88 4.70 5.92
CA VAL A 53 2.24 4.94 7.20
C VAL A 53 2.63 6.32 7.67
N ALA A 54 1.64 7.13 7.95
CA ALA A 54 1.81 8.49 8.46
C ALA A 54 1.16 8.62 9.82
N GLU A 55 1.49 9.69 10.53
CA GLU A 55 0.89 10.03 11.80
C GLU A 55 0.09 11.30 11.59
N VAL A 56 -1.20 11.26 11.87
CA VAL A 56 -2.09 12.41 11.79
C VAL A 56 -2.60 12.71 13.20
N ASP A 57 -2.23 13.88 13.71
CA ASP A 57 -2.60 14.32 15.07
C ASP A 57 -2.33 13.24 16.13
N GLY A 58 -1.19 12.55 15.99
CA GLY A 58 -0.75 11.52 16.95
C GLY A 58 -1.27 10.11 16.67
N ALA A 59 -2.10 9.91 15.65
CA ALA A 59 -2.65 8.59 15.31
C ALA A 59 -2.12 8.09 13.97
N LEU A 60 -1.82 6.81 13.87
CA LEU A 60 -1.28 6.23 12.63
C LEU A 60 -2.37 6.05 11.59
N VAL A 61 -2.03 6.35 10.34
CA VAL A 61 -2.91 6.25 9.18
C VAL A 61 -2.13 5.62 8.02
N THR A 62 -2.76 4.71 7.29
CA THR A 62 -2.18 4.12 6.08
C THR A 62 -2.59 4.95 4.87
N ALA A 63 -1.62 5.26 4.02
CA ALA A 63 -1.84 5.99 2.77
C ALA A 63 -1.34 5.15 1.59
N VAL A 64 -2.16 5.01 0.56
CA VAL A 64 -1.81 4.27 -0.67
C VAL A 64 -1.77 5.28 -1.81
N VAL A 65 -0.58 5.50 -2.35
CA VAL A 65 -0.33 6.50 -3.40
C VAL A 65 0.46 5.89 -4.55
N PRO A 66 0.32 6.43 -5.78
CA PRO A 66 1.09 5.89 -6.90
C PRO A 66 2.59 6.09 -6.67
N VAL A 67 3.38 5.12 -7.13
CA VAL A 67 4.84 5.20 -6.99
C VAL A 67 5.44 6.35 -7.79
N THR A 68 4.70 6.89 -8.76
CA THR A 68 5.11 8.04 -9.58
C THR A 68 4.91 9.37 -8.88
N GLY A 69 4.22 9.39 -7.73
CA GLY A 69 3.95 10.62 -7.00
C GLY A 69 4.46 10.56 -5.58
N ALA A 70 4.28 11.65 -4.87
CA ALA A 70 4.61 11.75 -3.46
C ALA A 70 3.34 11.94 -2.63
N LEU A 71 3.37 11.48 -1.39
CA LEU A 71 2.25 11.69 -0.47
C LEU A 71 2.17 13.18 -0.09
N ASP A 72 1.00 13.78 -0.29
CA ASP A 72 0.69 15.12 0.19
C ASP A 72 0.16 14.99 1.62
N LEU A 73 1.02 15.28 2.59
CA LEU A 73 0.68 15.10 4.00
C LEU A 73 -0.48 15.99 4.45
N LYS A 74 -0.57 17.20 3.91
CA LYS A 74 -1.67 18.12 4.23
C LYS A 74 -3.00 17.56 3.72
N ALA A 75 -3.00 17.05 2.49
CA ALA A 75 -4.19 16.45 1.90
C ALA A 75 -4.61 15.20 2.67
N LEU A 76 -3.63 14.39 3.11
CA LEU A 76 -3.91 13.21 3.93
C LEU A 76 -4.60 13.59 5.23
N ALA A 77 -4.07 14.60 5.94
CA ALA A 77 -4.66 15.07 7.20
C ALA A 77 -6.12 15.50 6.97
N GLY A 78 -6.37 16.26 5.91
CA GLY A 78 -7.73 16.70 5.57
C GLY A 78 -8.67 15.54 5.27
N ALA A 79 -8.17 14.51 4.59
CA ALA A 79 -8.99 13.35 4.21
C ALA A 79 -9.51 12.55 5.42
N VAL A 80 -8.78 12.59 6.55
CA VAL A 80 -9.19 11.90 7.78
C VAL A 80 -9.73 12.86 8.85
N GLY A 81 -9.96 14.12 8.47
CA GLY A 81 -10.52 15.10 9.41
C GLY A 81 -9.52 15.63 10.42
N GLY A 82 -8.22 15.48 10.15
CA GLY A 82 -7.16 15.93 11.03
C GLY A 82 -6.54 17.24 10.59
N LYS A 83 -5.53 17.69 11.33
CA LYS A 83 -4.87 18.98 11.10
C LYS A 83 -3.42 18.86 10.66
N ARG A 84 -2.66 17.97 11.28
CA ARG A 84 -1.22 17.83 11.04
C ARG A 84 -0.87 16.38 10.73
N ALA A 85 -0.08 16.19 9.70
CA ALA A 85 0.42 14.88 9.32
C ALA A 85 1.94 14.92 9.16
N ALA A 86 2.58 13.85 9.56
CA ALA A 86 4.01 13.60 9.35
C ALA A 86 4.19 12.13 9.03
N MET A 87 5.33 11.76 8.46
CA MET A 87 5.63 10.35 8.25
C MET A 87 5.84 9.67 9.60
N ALA A 88 5.32 8.47 9.75
CA ALA A 88 5.49 7.69 10.98
C ALA A 88 6.94 7.20 11.10
N GLU A 89 7.37 6.98 12.35
CA GLU A 89 8.65 6.33 12.60
C GLU A 89 8.63 4.92 11.97
N PRO A 90 9.69 4.53 11.24
CA PRO A 90 9.71 3.20 10.58
C PRO A 90 9.45 2.04 11.54
N THR A 91 10.01 2.10 12.75
CA THR A 91 9.80 1.04 13.74
C THR A 91 8.35 0.96 14.20
N SER A 92 7.68 2.11 14.37
CA SER A 92 6.26 2.16 14.72
C SER A 92 5.40 1.58 13.61
N ALA A 93 5.71 1.96 12.36
CA ALA A 93 5.00 1.45 11.20
C ALA A 93 5.13 -0.07 11.09
N GLU A 94 6.34 -0.61 11.26
CA GLU A 94 6.57 -2.05 11.18
C GLU A 94 5.89 -2.81 12.30
N ARG A 95 5.96 -2.28 13.52
CA ARG A 95 5.32 -2.92 14.67
C ARG A 95 3.80 -2.96 14.53
N THR A 96 3.22 -1.87 14.07
CA THR A 96 1.76 -1.75 13.97
C THR A 96 1.20 -2.55 12.81
N THR A 97 1.84 -2.50 11.65
CA THR A 97 1.37 -3.21 10.45
C THR A 97 1.73 -4.69 10.45
N GLY A 98 2.84 -5.05 11.08
CA GLY A 98 3.38 -6.41 11.05
C GLY A 98 4.21 -6.70 9.79
N TYR A 99 4.46 -5.68 8.97
CA TYR A 99 5.25 -5.79 7.74
C TYR A 99 6.54 -4.99 7.86
N VAL A 100 7.56 -5.39 7.08
CA VAL A 100 8.81 -4.65 7.04
C VAL A 100 8.77 -3.58 5.97
N ARG A 101 9.53 -2.52 6.18
CA ARG A 101 9.69 -1.41 5.25
C ARG A 101 9.99 -1.93 3.84
N GLY A 102 9.32 -1.36 2.84
CA GLY A 102 9.43 -1.80 1.45
C GLY A 102 8.53 -2.98 1.11
N GLY A 103 7.95 -3.64 2.12
CA GLY A 103 7.01 -4.73 1.94
C GLY A 103 5.71 -4.53 2.69
N ILE A 104 5.42 -3.29 3.13
CA ILE A 104 4.17 -3.00 3.82
C ILE A 104 3.01 -3.08 2.84
N SER A 105 2.04 -3.94 3.15
CA SER A 105 0.80 -4.05 2.38
C SER A 105 -0.31 -3.27 3.08
N PRO A 106 -1.27 -2.70 2.32
CA PRO A 106 -2.47 -2.13 2.93
C PRO A 106 -3.44 -3.21 3.43
N LEU A 107 -3.22 -4.46 3.03
CA LEU A 107 -4.10 -5.59 3.34
C LEU A 107 -3.51 -6.43 4.47
N GLY A 108 -4.37 -6.92 5.35
CA GLY A 108 -3.95 -7.88 6.37
C GLY A 108 -3.02 -7.33 7.42
N GLN A 109 -3.03 -6.04 7.67
CA GLN A 109 -2.19 -5.43 8.70
C GLN A 109 -2.54 -5.97 10.09
N ARG A 110 -1.53 -6.10 10.96
CA ARG A 110 -1.71 -6.61 12.32
C ARG A 110 -2.74 -5.79 13.08
N LYS A 111 -2.63 -4.47 13.03
CA LYS A 111 -3.61 -3.56 13.57
C LYS A 111 -4.26 -2.82 12.40
N ARG A 112 -5.58 -2.84 12.34
CA ARG A 112 -6.31 -2.13 11.29
C ARG A 112 -6.21 -0.63 11.52
N LEU A 113 -5.60 0.08 10.57
CA LEU A 113 -5.46 1.53 10.62
C LEU A 113 -6.48 2.18 9.68
N PRO A 114 -6.91 3.42 9.98
CA PRO A 114 -7.62 4.20 8.96
C PRO A 114 -6.77 4.25 7.70
N THR A 115 -7.40 4.06 6.54
CA THR A 115 -6.69 3.95 5.27
C THR A 115 -7.26 4.95 4.28
N VAL A 116 -6.38 5.65 3.56
CA VAL A 116 -6.75 6.55 2.47
C VAL A 116 -6.08 6.07 1.21
N VAL A 117 -6.86 5.86 0.15
CA VAL A 117 -6.35 5.45 -1.17
C VAL A 117 -6.46 6.66 -2.10
N ASP A 118 -5.36 6.97 -2.78
CA ASP A 118 -5.37 8.09 -3.72
C ASP A 118 -6.41 7.89 -4.81
N ALA A 119 -7.10 8.98 -5.15
CA ALA A 119 -8.19 8.96 -6.12
C ALA A 119 -7.79 8.41 -7.49
N SER A 120 -6.51 8.52 -7.87
CA SER A 120 -6.02 7.97 -9.13
C SER A 120 -6.22 6.46 -9.26
N ALA A 121 -6.28 5.74 -8.14
CA ALA A 121 -6.43 4.28 -8.15
C ALA A 121 -7.78 3.85 -8.73
N VAL A 122 -8.85 4.56 -8.41
CA VAL A 122 -10.21 4.13 -8.81
C VAL A 122 -10.51 4.35 -10.29
N ALA A 123 -9.64 5.08 -10.99
CA ALA A 123 -9.76 5.26 -12.43
C ALA A 123 -9.16 4.10 -13.23
N LEU A 124 -8.48 3.16 -12.57
CA LEU A 124 -7.77 2.06 -13.21
C LEU A 124 -8.56 0.76 -13.09
N PRO A 125 -8.46 -0.14 -14.07
CA PRO A 125 -9.14 -1.45 -13.98
C PRO A 125 -8.56 -2.32 -12.88
N THR A 126 -7.23 -2.34 -12.73
CA THR A 126 -6.54 -3.01 -11.63
C THR A 126 -5.35 -2.16 -11.19
N ILE A 127 -4.92 -2.38 -9.95
CA ILE A 127 -3.74 -1.74 -9.38
C ILE A 127 -2.84 -2.80 -8.76
N TYR A 128 -1.56 -2.45 -8.60
CA TYR A 128 -0.56 -3.31 -7.97
C TYR A 128 -0.16 -2.69 -6.65
N VAL A 129 -0.22 -3.48 -5.58
CA VAL A 129 0.23 -3.07 -4.25
C VAL A 129 1.11 -4.18 -3.66
N SER A 130 1.90 -3.85 -2.64
CA SER A 130 2.70 -4.87 -1.96
C SER A 130 1.79 -5.97 -1.41
N ALA A 131 2.21 -7.21 -1.59
CA ALA A 131 1.52 -8.38 -1.04
C ALA A 131 2.06 -8.79 0.34
N GLY A 132 2.90 -7.97 0.96
CA GLY A 132 3.34 -8.18 2.34
C GLY A 132 4.81 -8.56 2.50
N ARG A 133 5.60 -8.53 1.44
CA ARG A 133 7.05 -8.62 1.52
C ARG A 133 7.69 -8.03 0.27
N ARG A 134 8.95 -7.67 0.39
CA ARG A 134 9.72 -7.20 -0.78
C ARG A 134 9.78 -8.31 -1.82
N GLY A 135 9.59 -7.95 -3.08
CA GLY A 135 9.60 -8.92 -4.17
C GLY A 135 8.26 -9.60 -4.42
N LEU A 136 7.21 -9.17 -3.75
CA LEU A 136 5.88 -9.77 -3.91
C LEU A 136 4.83 -8.67 -4.03
N GLU A 137 4.13 -8.66 -5.18
CA GLU A 137 3.05 -7.71 -5.47
C GLU A 137 1.76 -8.45 -5.69
N VAL A 138 0.64 -7.81 -5.39
CA VAL A 138 -0.67 -8.32 -5.75
C VAL A 138 -1.38 -7.33 -6.65
N GLU A 139 -1.99 -7.85 -7.70
CA GLU A 139 -2.83 -7.11 -8.62
C GLU A 139 -4.29 -7.39 -8.29
N LEU A 140 -5.08 -6.33 -8.08
CA LEU A 140 -6.50 -6.48 -7.75
C LEU A 140 -7.27 -5.24 -8.21
N ALA A 141 -8.60 -5.36 -8.26
CA ALA A 141 -9.46 -4.22 -8.55
C ALA A 141 -9.37 -3.20 -7.40
N PRO A 142 -9.24 -1.90 -7.70
CA PRO A 142 -9.17 -0.88 -6.64
C PRO A 142 -10.41 -0.85 -5.75
N ALA A 143 -11.59 -1.15 -6.29
CA ALA A 143 -12.81 -1.23 -5.48
C ALA A 143 -12.71 -2.29 -4.39
N ASP A 144 -12.06 -3.42 -4.68
CA ASP A 144 -11.86 -4.47 -3.69
C ASP A 144 -10.89 -4.02 -2.59
N LEU A 145 -9.83 -3.30 -2.96
CA LEU A 145 -8.90 -2.75 -1.98
C LEU A 145 -9.63 -1.79 -1.04
N VAL A 146 -10.41 -0.87 -1.59
CA VAL A 146 -11.18 0.11 -0.81
C VAL A 146 -12.15 -0.61 0.14
N ARG A 147 -12.86 -1.61 -0.35
CA ARG A 147 -13.81 -2.38 0.45
C ARG A 147 -13.13 -3.14 1.59
N LEU A 148 -12.02 -3.82 1.29
CA LEU A 148 -11.32 -4.65 2.28
C LEU A 148 -10.65 -3.83 3.37
N THR A 149 -10.28 -2.60 3.08
CA THR A 149 -9.60 -1.71 4.04
C THR A 149 -10.54 -0.66 4.64
N ASP A 150 -11.79 -0.60 4.15
CA ASP A 150 -12.74 0.45 4.52
C ASP A 150 -12.13 1.83 4.29
N ALA A 151 -11.46 1.99 3.18
CA ALA A 151 -10.67 3.18 2.89
C ALA A 151 -11.52 4.37 2.48
N VAL A 152 -11.00 5.55 2.79
CA VAL A 152 -11.45 6.80 2.18
C VAL A 152 -10.69 6.98 0.87
N VAL A 153 -11.39 7.41 -0.17
CA VAL A 153 -10.77 7.75 -1.46
C VAL A 153 -10.68 9.26 -1.55
N ALA A 154 -9.46 9.77 -1.73
CA ALA A 154 -9.22 11.21 -1.78
C ALA A 154 -7.94 11.50 -2.56
N ALA A 155 -7.81 12.72 -3.10
CA ALA A 155 -6.60 13.14 -3.80
C ALA A 155 -5.52 13.47 -2.77
N ILE A 156 -4.60 12.54 -2.55
CA ILE A 156 -3.52 12.67 -1.55
C ILE A 156 -2.13 12.54 -2.16
N ALA A 157 -2.01 12.39 -3.48
CA ALA A 157 -0.71 12.34 -4.16
C ALA A 157 -0.46 13.66 -4.88
N GLY A 158 0.76 14.13 -4.80
CA GLY A 158 1.15 15.38 -5.45
C GLY A 158 2.44 15.28 -6.22
#